data_e1e91ecb8c649d0a1937484636be6fff
#
_entry.id   e1e91ecb8c649d0a1937484636be6fff
#
_cell.length_a   1.000
_cell.length_b   1.000
_cell.length_c   1.000
_cell.angle_alpha   90.00
_cell.angle_beta   90.00
_cell.angle_gamma   90.00
#
_symmetry.space_group_name_H-M   'P 1'
#
loop_
_entity.id
_entity.type
_entity.pdbx_description
1 polymer ?
#
loop_
_entity_poly.entity_id
_entity_poly.type
_entity_poly.pdbx_seq_one_letter_code
_entity_poly.pdbx_strand_id
1 'polypeptide(L)'
;MSMDTGRVQALGAADLAGEVHFTDAQWDSDGQTVVWRQRDGSRGTLMAQRRGGETRELTPGISVRAEVNYGGGDYTVAHRHVIYVCGGLLWCIKIEGGRSLQLTREIGAVAAPAVSADAQWIGYVRAGDDADAICVIDWNGKRSEQRLLRGDQFYMQPAWHPNGSMLACVAWNAPQMPWDGCELRLVQLQCAYGELRAESVHTVDGGRGTSIFQPEFSPDGRYLAYVSDATGWGQIYLHETKNGARRQLTDAVAEHARPAWVQGMRTLAWSRDSDAVFALRNERGRVRLWRYGLEGEGAEVSAAVDYSDFDSISAAPDDDTLACVVSASTTPKEVVAFSPRAGGGAQVIARSREAXLPAXXLSAAXAVQWRSXGDEXAHGXYYPPAGXXAXXPPAIVMSHGGPTXQRTXAFYPXVXFFVSRGYAVLQVNYRGSSGYGRDYMLKMRGAWGKVDREDLLSGARFLVENGLADGARLVAMGGSAGGVSVLLALIHQPGYFSAGVCSYPVADMLALSTETHRFERHYNHNLLGPLRQAEAAYRCRSALLRADEIVDPLILFHGADDAVVPPEHSSGLAASLKRRGVPHEHHLFDGEGHGWRKDETVVAYYAAIERFLREHL
;
A
#
# COMPACT_ATOMS: atom_id res chain seq x y z
N MET A 1 0.71 -51.67 -14.81
CA MET A 1 0.46 -50.33 -15.41
C MET A 1 -0.18 -49.46 -14.31
N SER A 2 0.64 -48.69 -13.61
CA SER A 2 0.12 -47.78 -12.57
C SER A 2 -0.40 -46.54 -13.29
N MET A 3 -1.67 -46.27 -13.15
CA MET A 3 -2.25 -45.02 -13.61
C MET A 3 -1.70 -43.92 -12.74
N ASP A 4 -0.80 -43.16 -13.30
CA ASP A 4 -0.33 -41.93 -12.70
C ASP A 4 -1.51 -40.95 -12.75
N THR A 5 -2.27 -40.90 -11.67
CA THR A 5 -3.30 -39.87 -11.53
C THR A 5 -2.54 -38.57 -11.38
N GLY A 6 -2.46 -37.80 -12.45
CA GLY A 6 -1.76 -36.51 -12.45
C GLY A 6 -2.33 -35.53 -11.43
N ARG A 7 -1.90 -35.66 -10.19
CA ARG A 7 -2.13 -34.65 -9.19
C ARG A 7 -1.25 -33.44 -9.56
N VAL A 8 -1.87 -32.33 -9.90
CA VAL A 8 -1.16 -31.10 -10.10
C VAL A 8 -0.40 -30.83 -8.79
N GLN A 9 0.91 -30.77 -8.89
CA GLN A 9 1.73 -30.54 -7.72
C GLN A 9 1.47 -29.13 -7.20
N ALA A 10 1.24 -29.00 -5.88
CA ALA A 10 1.01 -27.71 -5.25
C ALA A 10 2.22 -26.78 -5.43
N LEU A 11 1.98 -25.49 -5.37
CA LEU A 11 3.06 -24.50 -5.47
C LEU A 11 4.05 -24.72 -4.33
N GLY A 12 5.31 -24.89 -4.66
CA GLY A 12 6.34 -25.06 -3.65
C GLY A 12 6.76 -23.73 -3.07
N ALA A 13 7.40 -23.76 -1.90
CA ALA A 13 7.93 -22.54 -1.28
C ALA A 13 8.89 -21.82 -2.22
N ALA A 14 9.70 -22.58 -2.97
CA ALA A 14 10.65 -22.00 -3.92
C ALA A 14 9.96 -21.28 -5.08
N ASP A 15 8.74 -21.70 -5.44
CA ASP A 15 7.97 -21.02 -6.48
C ASP A 15 7.54 -19.62 -6.09
N LEU A 16 7.53 -19.33 -4.79
CA LEU A 16 7.10 -18.03 -4.27
C LEU A 16 8.27 -17.06 -4.05
N ALA A 17 9.49 -17.55 -4.14
CA ALA A 17 10.68 -16.72 -4.05
C ALA A 17 11.05 -16.16 -5.43
N GLY A 18 11.92 -15.17 -5.45
CA GLY A 18 12.46 -14.63 -6.70
C GLY A 18 11.59 -13.61 -7.41
N GLU A 19 10.47 -13.23 -6.80
CA GLU A 19 9.58 -12.24 -7.38
C GLU A 19 10.15 -10.84 -7.18
N VAL A 20 10.12 -10.01 -8.23
CA VAL A 20 10.44 -8.60 -8.06
C VAL A 20 9.16 -7.82 -7.73
N HIS A 21 9.33 -6.67 -7.07
CA HIS A 21 8.20 -5.85 -6.63
C HIS A 21 8.21 -4.51 -7.34
N PHE A 22 7.13 -4.20 -8.06
CA PHE A 22 6.99 -2.94 -8.77
C PHE A 22 6.28 -1.93 -7.89
N THR A 23 6.75 -0.68 -7.90
CA THR A 23 6.14 0.33 -7.03
C THR A 23 5.58 1.55 -7.75
N ASP A 24 5.98 1.85 -8.95
CA ASP A 24 5.55 3.06 -9.63
C ASP A 24 5.91 2.93 -11.10
N ALA A 25 5.11 3.54 -11.96
CA ALA A 25 5.43 3.61 -13.38
C ALA A 25 5.03 4.99 -13.88
N GLN A 26 5.92 5.68 -14.56
CA GLN A 26 5.70 7.05 -15.02
C GLN A 26 6.20 7.20 -16.44
N TRP A 27 5.44 7.95 -17.25
CA TRP A 27 5.89 8.37 -18.57
C TRP A 27 6.79 9.59 -18.45
N ASP A 28 7.82 9.64 -19.28
CA ASP A 28 8.54 10.87 -19.50
C ASP A 28 7.61 11.90 -20.13
N SER A 29 7.95 13.18 -20.00
CA SER A 29 7.12 14.27 -20.51
C SER A 29 6.99 14.26 -22.04
N ASP A 30 7.85 13.54 -22.76
CA ASP A 30 7.68 13.39 -24.22
C ASP A 30 6.74 12.22 -24.59
N GLY A 31 6.30 11.45 -23.62
CA GLY A 31 5.38 10.32 -23.87
C GLY A 31 6.01 9.13 -24.54
N GLN A 32 7.34 9.08 -24.68
CA GLN A 32 8.00 8.02 -25.43
C GLN A 32 8.66 6.94 -24.58
N THR A 33 9.01 7.26 -23.33
CA THR A 33 9.71 6.33 -22.46
C THR A 33 8.96 6.19 -21.15
N VAL A 34 8.69 4.95 -20.74
CA VAL A 34 8.15 4.68 -19.41
C VAL A 34 9.29 4.25 -18.50
N VAL A 35 9.28 4.77 -17.29
CA VAL A 35 10.25 4.43 -16.24
C VAL A 35 9.48 3.83 -15.08
N TRP A 36 10.02 2.78 -14.46
CA TRP A 36 9.41 2.20 -13.27
C TRP A 36 10.48 1.82 -12.28
N ARG A 37 10.08 1.69 -11.02
CA ARG A 37 10.97 1.21 -9.98
C ARG A 37 10.61 -0.23 -9.65
N GLN A 38 11.63 -1.07 -9.55
CA GLN A 38 11.43 -2.43 -9.08
C GLN A 38 12.42 -2.76 -7.97
N ARG A 39 11.98 -3.59 -7.06
CA ARG A 39 12.80 -4.02 -5.93
C ARG A 39 13.04 -5.52 -6.05
N ASP A 40 14.30 -5.90 -5.99
CA ASP A 40 14.74 -7.29 -5.97
C ASP A 40 15.49 -7.49 -4.66
N GLY A 41 14.93 -8.29 -3.77
CA GLY A 41 15.45 -8.34 -2.41
C GLY A 41 15.25 -7.01 -1.73
N SER A 42 16.33 -6.40 -1.22
CA SER A 42 16.28 -5.08 -0.59
C SER A 42 16.73 -3.96 -1.51
N ARG A 43 17.14 -4.29 -2.74
CA ARG A 43 17.67 -3.30 -3.67
C ARG A 43 16.59 -2.78 -4.60
N GLY A 44 16.41 -1.45 -4.63
CA GLY A 44 15.51 -0.79 -5.57
C GLY A 44 16.28 -0.27 -6.77
N THR A 45 15.73 -0.50 -7.98
CA THR A 45 16.38 -0.02 -9.20
C THR A 45 15.36 0.60 -10.13
N LEU A 46 15.80 1.50 -10.98
CA LEU A 46 14.96 2.14 -11.99
C LEU A 46 15.21 1.48 -13.33
N MET A 47 14.11 1.13 -14.00
CA MET A 47 14.10 0.52 -15.31
C MET A 47 13.42 1.47 -16.29
N ALA A 48 13.79 1.39 -17.55
CA ALA A 48 13.20 2.23 -18.59
C ALA A 48 12.97 1.42 -19.85
N GLN A 49 11.90 1.76 -20.57
CA GLN A 49 11.63 1.21 -21.88
C GLN A 49 11.04 2.28 -22.78
N ARG A 50 11.73 2.56 -23.89
CA ARG A 50 11.17 3.41 -24.94
C ARG A 50 10.15 2.59 -25.72
N ARG A 51 9.10 3.25 -26.22
CA ARG A 51 8.09 2.55 -27.02
C ARG A 51 8.77 1.79 -28.16
N GLY A 52 8.46 0.50 -28.26
CA GLY A 52 9.05 -0.39 -29.26
C GLY A 52 10.48 -0.79 -28.99
N GLY A 53 11.07 -0.37 -27.89
CA GLY A 53 12.45 -0.66 -27.54
C GLY A 53 12.58 -1.75 -26.49
N GLU A 54 13.79 -2.01 -26.06
CA GLU A 54 14.09 -2.99 -25.05
C GLU A 54 14.14 -2.34 -23.66
N THR A 55 13.88 -3.13 -22.64
CA THR A 55 14.01 -2.71 -21.25
C THR A 55 15.49 -2.58 -20.88
N ARG A 56 15.83 -1.54 -20.15
CA ARG A 56 17.19 -1.37 -19.64
C ARG A 56 17.17 -0.81 -18.23
N GLU A 57 18.22 -1.10 -17.50
CA GLU A 57 18.39 -0.63 -16.13
C GLU A 57 19.10 0.75 -16.14
N LEU A 58 18.53 1.73 -15.46
CA LEU A 58 19.10 3.07 -15.40
C LEU A 58 20.10 3.26 -14.27
N THR A 59 19.96 2.51 -13.19
CA THR A 59 20.70 2.76 -11.95
C THR A 59 21.42 1.51 -11.45
N PRO A 60 22.32 0.93 -12.28
CA PRO A 60 23.02 -0.27 -11.84
C PRO A 60 23.96 0.02 -10.68
N GLY A 61 24.06 -0.93 -9.77
CA GLY A 61 25.02 -0.86 -8.67
C GLY A 61 24.62 -0.01 -7.49
N ILE A 62 23.43 0.63 -7.53
CA ILE A 62 22.96 1.44 -6.41
C ILE A 62 21.53 1.04 -6.07
N SER A 63 21.04 1.48 -4.91
CA SER A 63 19.66 1.24 -4.50
C SER A 63 18.91 2.57 -4.45
N VAL A 64 17.89 2.69 -5.28
CA VAL A 64 17.03 3.87 -5.33
C VAL A 64 15.95 3.69 -4.28
N ARG A 65 15.96 4.56 -3.27
CA ARG A 65 15.06 4.40 -2.14
C ARG A 65 14.89 5.72 -1.39
N ALA A 66 13.65 6.16 -1.24
CA ALA A 66 13.31 7.27 -0.37
C ALA A 66 12.95 6.74 1.01
N GLU A 67 13.19 7.55 2.04
CA GLU A 67 13.05 7.11 3.41
C GLU A 67 12.22 8.06 4.26
N VAL A 68 11.37 8.86 3.65
CA VAL A 68 10.41 9.65 4.41
C VAL A 68 9.30 8.71 4.90
N ASN A 69 9.10 8.65 6.20
CA ASN A 69 8.11 7.79 6.82
C ASN A 69 8.32 6.33 6.39
N TYR A 70 7.38 5.73 5.68
CA TYR A 70 7.52 4.35 5.19
C TYR A 70 8.11 4.27 3.79
N GLY A 71 8.55 5.40 3.26
CA GLY A 71 9.16 5.41 1.93
C GLY A 71 8.19 5.87 0.86
N GLY A 72 8.47 5.49 -0.39
CA GLY A 72 7.70 5.93 -1.54
C GLY A 72 8.16 7.30 -2.04
N GLY A 73 7.73 7.65 -3.24
CA GLY A 73 8.19 8.89 -3.85
C GLY A 73 9.68 8.84 -4.18
N ASP A 74 10.14 7.71 -4.69
CA ASP A 74 11.55 7.43 -4.87
C ASP A 74 12.17 8.16 -6.05
N TYR A 75 11.33 8.58 -7.00
CA TYR A 75 11.83 9.20 -8.24
C TYR A 75 10.71 9.90 -8.99
N THR A 76 11.09 10.68 -9.98
CA THR A 76 10.19 11.15 -11.03
C THR A 76 10.96 11.24 -12.33
N VAL A 77 10.23 11.28 -13.46
CA VAL A 77 10.84 11.39 -14.78
C VAL A 77 10.19 12.56 -15.51
N ALA A 78 11.02 13.43 -16.10
CA ALA A 78 10.56 14.58 -16.88
C ALA A 78 11.72 15.11 -17.71
N HIS A 79 11.37 15.62 -18.89
CA HIS A 79 12.36 16.31 -19.77
C HIS A 79 13.56 15.42 -20.07
N ARG A 80 13.31 14.13 -20.27
CA ARG A 80 14.30 13.10 -20.61
C ARG A 80 15.35 12.90 -19.51
N HIS A 81 14.98 13.22 -18.27
CA HIS A 81 15.84 13.02 -17.11
C HIS A 81 15.04 12.33 -16.00
N VAL A 82 15.72 11.59 -15.18
CA VAL A 82 15.14 10.96 -14.00
C VAL A 82 15.78 11.60 -12.77
N ILE A 83 14.92 12.08 -11.86
CA ILE A 83 15.33 12.62 -10.56
C ILE A 83 15.03 11.52 -9.55
N TYR A 84 16.04 11.05 -8.82
CA TYR A 84 15.84 9.91 -7.92
C TYR A 84 16.54 10.12 -6.59
N VAL A 85 16.11 9.33 -5.59
CA VAL A 85 16.63 9.39 -4.23
C VAL A 85 17.57 8.21 -4.01
N CYS A 86 18.77 8.51 -3.52
CA CYS A 86 19.72 7.48 -3.11
C CYS A 86 20.60 8.05 -2.01
N GLY A 87 20.72 7.32 -0.90
CA GLY A 87 21.59 7.72 0.19
C GLY A 87 21.20 9.03 0.87
N GLY A 88 19.92 9.35 0.85
CA GLY A 88 19.43 10.58 1.48
C GLY A 88 19.67 11.84 0.66
N LEU A 89 19.91 11.69 -0.64
CA LEU A 89 20.19 12.80 -1.55
C LEU A 89 19.35 12.63 -2.82
N LEU A 90 19.09 13.75 -3.49
CA LEU A 90 18.49 13.73 -4.83
C LEU A 90 19.61 13.73 -5.87
N TRP A 91 19.41 12.93 -6.90
CA TRP A 91 20.33 12.78 -8.04
C TRP A 91 19.55 12.91 -9.34
N CYS A 92 20.26 13.26 -10.41
CA CYS A 92 19.68 13.37 -11.75
C CYS A 92 20.49 12.51 -12.71
N ILE A 93 19.79 11.73 -13.55
CA ILE A 93 20.43 10.96 -14.62
C ILE A 93 19.60 11.13 -15.89
N LYS A 94 20.27 11.17 -17.03
CA LYS A 94 19.57 11.20 -18.32
C LYS A 94 18.92 9.85 -18.58
N ILE A 95 17.78 9.87 -19.24
CA ILE A 95 17.07 8.62 -19.59
C ILE A 95 17.95 7.69 -20.42
N GLU A 96 18.83 8.25 -21.27
CA GLU A 96 19.76 7.44 -22.06
C GLU A 96 20.85 6.79 -21.20
N GLY A 97 20.98 7.18 -19.95
CA GLY A 97 21.99 6.68 -19.04
C GLY A 97 23.18 7.62 -18.95
N GLY A 98 24.24 7.14 -18.35
CA GLY A 98 25.43 7.93 -18.16
C GLY A 98 25.67 8.26 -16.71
N ARG A 99 26.35 9.36 -16.46
CA ARG A 99 26.76 9.74 -15.11
C ARG A 99 25.64 10.50 -14.39
N SER A 100 25.41 10.14 -13.13
CA SER A 100 24.44 10.85 -12.30
C SER A 100 25.06 12.12 -11.73
N LEU A 101 24.23 13.17 -11.66
CA LEU A 101 24.59 14.45 -11.05
C LEU A 101 23.91 14.56 -9.69
N GLN A 102 24.70 14.85 -8.65
CA GLN A 102 24.14 15.08 -7.31
C GLN A 102 23.48 16.45 -7.28
N LEU A 103 22.23 16.51 -6.83
CA LEU A 103 21.46 17.75 -6.82
C LEU A 103 21.42 18.40 -5.43
N THR A 104 21.28 17.61 -4.39
CA THR A 104 21.22 18.16 -3.03
C THR A 104 22.51 17.82 -2.28
N ARG A 105 22.84 18.63 -1.29
CA ARG A 105 24.07 18.45 -0.52
C ARG A 105 23.83 17.96 0.90
N GLU A 106 22.69 18.30 1.48
CA GLU A 106 22.36 17.88 2.84
C GLU A 106 21.76 16.49 2.82
N ILE A 107 22.42 15.55 3.48
CA ILE A 107 21.93 14.18 3.61
C ILE A 107 20.76 14.17 4.60
N GLY A 108 19.67 13.54 4.20
CA GLY A 108 18.48 13.41 5.05
C GLY A 108 17.35 12.75 4.28
N ALA A 109 16.25 12.49 4.94
CA ALA A 109 15.11 11.84 4.30
C ALA A 109 14.41 12.80 3.35
N VAL A 110 14.49 12.52 2.06
CA VAL A 110 13.82 13.31 1.01
C VAL A 110 12.97 12.37 0.15
N ALA A 111 11.91 12.91 -0.47
CA ALA A 111 11.00 12.09 -1.26
C ALA A 111 10.13 12.95 -2.18
N ALA A 112 9.45 12.28 -3.10
CA ALA A 112 8.40 12.85 -3.93
C ALA A 112 8.88 14.03 -4.79
N PRO A 113 10.00 13.87 -5.52
CA PRO A 113 10.43 14.95 -6.42
C PRO A 113 9.40 15.21 -7.51
N ALA A 114 9.21 16.47 -7.85
CA ALA A 114 8.30 16.92 -8.90
C ALA A 114 8.98 18.05 -9.67
N VAL A 115 9.05 17.91 -11.00
CA VAL A 115 9.77 18.86 -11.84
C VAL A 115 8.76 19.84 -12.46
N SER A 116 9.08 21.13 -12.43
CA SER A 116 8.22 22.13 -13.08
C SER A 116 8.23 21.95 -14.59
N ALA A 117 7.14 22.37 -15.23
CA ALA A 117 6.99 22.16 -16.68
C ALA A 117 8.06 22.88 -17.50
N ASP A 118 8.58 24.00 -16.99
CA ASP A 118 9.64 24.75 -17.68
C ASP A 118 11.04 24.22 -17.35
N ALA A 119 11.14 23.12 -16.59
CA ALA A 119 12.41 22.50 -16.22
C ALA A 119 13.34 23.43 -15.42
N GLN A 120 12.77 24.41 -14.69
CA GLN A 120 13.58 25.31 -13.88
C GLN A 120 13.74 24.83 -12.44
N TRP A 121 12.72 24.13 -11.93
CA TRP A 121 12.66 23.82 -10.49
C TRP A 121 12.29 22.38 -10.24
N ILE A 122 12.82 21.85 -9.13
CA ILE A 122 12.43 20.54 -8.60
C ILE A 122 11.92 20.78 -7.19
N GLY A 123 10.65 20.43 -6.95
CA GLY A 123 10.06 20.45 -5.61
C GLY A 123 10.10 19.07 -4.99
N TYR A 124 10.21 18.97 -3.68
CA TYR A 124 10.25 17.68 -2.99
C TYR A 124 9.94 17.86 -1.52
N VAL A 125 9.71 16.74 -0.84
CA VAL A 125 9.48 16.71 0.61
C VAL A 125 10.80 16.43 1.30
N ARG A 126 11.13 17.21 2.33
CA ARG A 126 12.25 16.92 3.22
C ARG A 126 11.72 16.73 4.63
N ALA A 127 11.98 15.57 5.19
CA ALA A 127 11.58 15.29 6.56
C ALA A 127 12.56 15.93 7.54
N GLY A 128 12.02 16.47 8.62
CA GLY A 128 12.82 17.01 9.71
C GLY A 128 12.61 16.20 10.98
N ASP A 129 13.32 16.59 12.03
CA ASP A 129 13.18 15.90 13.32
C ASP A 129 11.79 16.13 13.93
N ASP A 130 11.28 17.35 13.85
CA ASP A 130 9.99 17.71 14.42
C ASP A 130 8.95 18.04 13.36
N ALA A 131 9.37 18.51 12.20
CA ALA A 131 8.45 18.93 11.15
C ALA A 131 9.15 18.80 9.79
N ASP A 132 8.33 18.52 8.78
CA ASP A 132 8.77 18.42 7.40
C ASP A 132 8.71 19.78 6.71
N ALA A 133 9.18 19.82 5.46
CA ALA A 133 9.08 21.00 4.61
C ALA A 133 8.89 20.57 3.16
N ILE A 134 8.27 21.45 2.37
CA ILE A 134 8.36 21.38 0.92
C ILE A 134 9.56 22.23 0.53
N CYS A 135 10.52 21.60 -0.13
CA CYS A 135 11.76 22.26 -0.56
C CYS A 135 11.81 22.36 -2.06
N VAL A 136 12.57 23.31 -2.57
CA VAL A 136 12.86 23.43 -4.00
C VAL A 136 14.35 23.62 -4.22
N ILE A 137 14.82 23.09 -5.34
CA ILE A 137 16.15 23.36 -5.86
C ILE A 137 16.00 23.67 -7.34
N ASP A 138 17.01 24.36 -7.89
CA ASP A 138 17.03 24.59 -9.32
C ASP A 138 17.38 23.28 -10.04
N TRP A 139 16.99 23.21 -11.30
CA TRP A 139 17.13 22.01 -12.14
C TRP A 139 18.57 21.45 -12.14
N ASN A 140 19.56 22.33 -12.11
CA ASN A 140 20.96 21.90 -12.21
C ASN A 140 21.63 21.67 -10.85
N GLY A 141 20.92 21.91 -9.75
CA GLY A 141 21.48 21.76 -8.42
C GLY A 141 22.60 22.71 -8.09
N LYS A 142 22.66 23.87 -8.78
CA LYS A 142 23.74 24.85 -8.59
C LYS A 142 23.49 25.76 -7.39
N ARG A 143 22.23 25.97 -7.05
CA ARG A 143 21.85 26.85 -5.95
C ARG A 143 21.55 26.02 -4.71
N SER A 144 21.59 26.68 -3.57
CA SER A 144 21.23 26.04 -2.30
C SER A 144 19.75 25.70 -2.28
N GLU A 145 19.42 24.64 -1.57
CA GLU A 145 18.05 24.23 -1.30
C GLU A 145 17.30 25.35 -0.60
N GLN A 146 16.06 25.61 -1.04
CA GLN A 146 15.17 26.54 -0.38
C GLN A 146 14.03 25.78 0.27
N ARG A 147 13.70 26.16 1.51
CA ARG A 147 12.51 25.63 2.17
C ARG A 147 11.35 26.52 1.79
N LEU A 148 10.62 26.12 0.77
CA LEU A 148 9.55 26.93 0.19
C LEU A 148 8.34 27.02 1.12
N LEU A 149 8.00 25.90 1.75
CA LEU A 149 6.81 25.84 2.59
C LEU A 149 7.12 25.06 3.85
N ARG A 150 6.79 25.63 4.99
CA ARG A 150 6.93 24.99 6.30
C ARG A 150 5.85 25.52 7.23
N GLY A 151 5.75 24.92 8.41
CA GLY A 151 4.72 25.30 9.37
C GLY A 151 3.79 24.17 9.71
N ASP A 152 3.74 23.12 8.89
CA ASP A 152 3.02 21.89 9.19
C ASP A 152 4.02 20.80 9.51
N GLN A 153 3.56 19.75 10.22
CA GLN A 153 4.45 18.67 10.60
C GLN A 153 4.73 17.71 9.44
N PHE A 154 3.76 17.53 8.55
CA PHE A 154 3.88 16.57 7.46
C PHE A 154 3.37 17.16 6.15
N TYR A 155 4.03 16.79 5.06
CA TYR A 155 3.65 17.17 3.69
C TYR A 155 3.75 15.98 2.78
N MET A 156 2.92 15.97 1.71
CA MET A 156 3.04 15.00 0.63
C MET A 156 2.57 15.59 -0.69
N GLN A 157 2.95 14.95 -1.78
CA GLN A 157 2.36 15.11 -3.11
C GLN A 157 2.45 16.54 -3.64
N PRO A 158 3.65 17.12 -3.72
CA PRO A 158 3.77 18.44 -4.37
C PRO A 158 3.49 18.33 -5.87
N ALA A 159 2.77 19.31 -6.41
CA ALA A 159 2.37 19.32 -7.82
C ALA A 159 2.42 20.76 -8.33
N TRP A 160 3.07 20.95 -9.48
CA TRP A 160 3.24 22.27 -10.08
C TRP A 160 2.10 22.59 -11.05
N HIS A 161 1.65 23.84 -11.02
CA HIS A 161 0.82 24.37 -12.09
C HIS A 161 1.67 24.38 -13.38
N PRO A 162 1.08 24.07 -14.54
CA PRO A 162 1.89 24.00 -15.78
C PRO A 162 2.60 25.29 -16.15
N ASN A 163 2.09 26.46 -15.72
CA ASN A 163 2.80 27.71 -16.02
C ASN A 163 3.79 28.14 -14.93
N GLY A 164 3.96 27.33 -13.89
CA GLY A 164 4.91 27.60 -12.83
C GLY A 164 4.47 28.59 -11.77
N SER A 165 3.25 29.12 -11.87
CA SER A 165 2.79 30.19 -10.97
C SER A 165 2.30 29.68 -9.61
N MET A 166 2.01 28.39 -9.51
CA MET A 166 1.46 27.82 -8.29
C MET A 166 2.03 26.44 -8.02
N LEU A 167 2.01 26.06 -6.74
CA LEU A 167 2.31 24.68 -6.33
C LEU A 167 1.23 24.24 -5.35
N ALA A 168 0.75 23.03 -5.52
CA ALA A 168 -0.21 22.42 -4.60
C ALA A 168 0.49 21.31 -3.83
N CYS A 169 0.05 21.07 -2.59
CA CYS A 169 0.50 19.92 -1.82
C CYS A 169 -0.54 19.60 -0.75
N VAL A 170 -0.31 18.50 -0.05
CA VAL A 170 -1.17 18.08 1.06
C VAL A 170 -0.36 18.18 2.34
N ALA A 171 -0.98 18.70 3.40
CA ALA A 171 -0.32 18.88 4.70
C ALA A 171 -1.22 18.36 5.81
N TRP A 172 -0.60 17.84 6.89
CA TRP A 172 -1.35 17.44 8.07
C TRP A 172 -0.49 17.56 9.31
N ASN A 173 -1.15 17.47 10.45
CA ASN A 173 -0.51 17.65 11.75
C ASN A 173 -1.01 16.61 12.74
N ALA A 174 -0.17 16.25 13.71
CA ALA A 174 -0.55 15.34 14.77
C ALA A 174 -1.78 15.89 15.52
N PRO A 175 -2.68 15.04 15.98
CA PRO A 175 -2.60 13.59 16.00
C PRO A 175 -3.16 12.92 14.75
N GLN A 176 -3.41 13.67 13.68
CA GLN A 176 -4.00 13.14 12.46
C GLN A 176 -3.03 12.25 11.70
N MET A 177 -3.50 11.13 11.18
CA MET A 177 -2.85 10.44 10.08
C MET A 177 -3.42 11.03 8.78
N PRO A 178 -2.74 10.87 7.64
CA PRO A 178 -3.25 11.52 6.41
C PRO A 178 -4.64 11.05 5.99
N TRP A 179 -5.04 9.84 6.37
CA TRP A 179 -6.39 9.36 6.07
C TRP A 179 -7.42 9.82 7.09
N ASP A 180 -7.00 10.34 8.22
CA ASP A 180 -7.92 10.91 9.20
C ASP A 180 -8.32 12.33 8.82
N GLY A 181 -7.34 13.17 8.57
CA GLY A 181 -7.59 14.55 8.20
C GLY A 181 -6.33 15.22 7.71
N CYS A 182 -6.45 15.93 6.61
CA CYS A 182 -5.36 16.69 6.04
C CYS A 182 -5.92 17.82 5.20
N GLU A 183 -5.06 18.71 4.75
CA GLU A 183 -5.47 19.93 4.07
C GLU A 183 -4.74 20.09 2.74
N LEU A 184 -5.47 20.59 1.75
CA LEU A 184 -4.92 20.93 0.46
C LEU A 184 -4.41 22.36 0.52
N ARG A 185 -3.08 22.52 0.40
CA ARG A 185 -2.43 23.82 0.38
C ARG A 185 -2.20 24.25 -1.05
N LEU A 186 -2.51 25.49 -1.36
CA LEU A 186 -2.21 26.08 -2.66
C LEU A 186 -1.29 27.27 -2.43
N VAL A 187 -0.13 27.23 -3.07
CA VAL A 187 0.94 28.20 -2.88
C VAL A 187 1.05 29.04 -4.14
N GLN A 188 0.85 30.36 -4.03
CA GLN A 188 1.15 31.29 -5.10
C GLN A 188 2.65 31.56 -5.08
N LEU A 189 3.28 31.48 -6.23
CA LEU A 189 4.74 31.54 -6.35
C LEU A 189 5.17 32.81 -7.04
N GLN A 190 6.34 33.32 -6.64
CA GLN A 190 6.99 34.46 -7.27
C GLN A 190 8.48 34.13 -7.39
N CYS A 191 9.04 34.36 -8.57
CA CYS A 191 10.47 34.21 -8.77
C CYS A 191 11.11 35.59 -8.80
N ALA A 192 12.07 35.82 -7.90
CA ALA A 192 12.76 37.10 -7.81
C ALA A 192 14.23 36.84 -7.50
N TYR A 193 15.11 37.48 -8.26
CA TYR A 193 16.56 37.37 -8.05
C TYR A 193 17.04 35.92 -8.08
N GLY A 194 16.41 35.09 -8.90
CA GLY A 194 16.79 33.69 -9.04
C GLY A 194 16.33 32.81 -7.91
N GLU A 195 15.50 33.31 -7.01
CA GLU A 195 14.92 32.53 -5.91
C GLU A 195 13.42 32.40 -6.11
N LEU A 196 12.90 31.25 -5.74
CA LEU A 196 11.47 31.01 -5.76
C LEU A 196 10.91 31.28 -4.36
N ARG A 197 9.82 32.03 -4.29
CA ARG A 197 9.22 32.38 -3.00
C ARG A 197 7.73 32.09 -2.99
N ALA A 198 7.24 31.70 -1.83
CA ALA A 198 5.81 31.59 -1.61
C ALA A 198 5.25 32.97 -1.34
N GLU A 199 4.50 33.51 -2.29
CA GLU A 199 3.88 34.82 -2.15
C GLU A 199 2.70 34.75 -1.20
N SER A 200 1.90 33.69 -1.30
CA SER A 200 0.81 33.42 -0.38
C SER A 200 0.56 31.92 -0.32
N VAL A 201 0.03 31.47 0.81
CA VAL A 201 -0.34 30.07 1.04
C VAL A 201 -1.75 30.06 1.59
N HIS A 202 -2.64 29.27 1.00
CA HIS A 202 -3.96 29.14 1.59
C HIS A 202 -4.47 27.71 1.46
N THR A 203 -5.40 27.38 2.34
CA THR A 203 -6.04 26.07 2.37
C THR A 203 -7.25 26.10 1.46
N VAL A 204 -7.27 25.21 0.48
CA VAL A 204 -8.34 25.12 -0.50
C VAL A 204 -9.45 24.21 0.01
N ASP A 205 -9.10 23.12 0.69
CA ASP A 205 -10.06 22.11 1.11
C ASP A 205 -9.41 21.26 2.21
N GLY A 206 -10.23 20.45 2.89
CA GLY A 206 -9.75 19.54 3.90
C GLY A 206 -9.97 20.05 5.31
N GLY A 207 -9.41 19.35 6.27
CA GLY A 207 -9.55 19.65 7.68
C GLY A 207 -9.34 18.42 8.52
N ARG A 208 -9.70 18.51 9.81
CA ARG A 208 -9.48 17.39 10.74
C ARG A 208 -10.34 16.17 10.43
N GLY A 209 -11.50 16.36 9.84
CA GLY A 209 -12.42 15.27 9.54
C GLY A 209 -12.50 14.92 8.08
N THR A 210 -11.59 15.43 7.25
CA THR A 210 -11.62 15.21 5.80
C THR A 210 -10.20 14.90 5.33
N SER A 211 -10.06 13.84 4.55
CA SER A 211 -8.79 13.45 3.96
C SER A 211 -8.73 13.94 2.51
N ILE A 212 -7.59 14.50 2.13
CA ILE A 212 -7.31 14.98 0.78
C ILE A 212 -6.18 14.12 0.20
N PHE A 213 -6.26 13.82 -1.10
CA PHE A 213 -5.27 12.95 -1.72
C PHE A 213 -4.99 13.40 -3.14
N GLN A 214 -3.71 13.44 -3.50
CA GLN A 214 -3.17 13.61 -4.85
C GLN A 214 -3.74 14.80 -5.63
N PRO A 215 -3.36 16.02 -5.27
CA PRO A 215 -3.70 17.16 -6.12
C PRO A 215 -2.89 17.10 -7.43
N GLU A 216 -3.57 17.30 -8.58
CA GLU A 216 -2.95 17.29 -9.90
C GLU A 216 -3.59 18.37 -10.76
N PHE A 217 -2.78 19.28 -11.30
CA PHE A 217 -3.28 20.29 -12.22
C PHE A 217 -3.55 19.68 -13.60
N SER A 218 -4.61 20.14 -14.25
CA SER A 218 -4.85 19.76 -15.63
C SER A 218 -3.74 20.33 -16.54
N PRO A 219 -3.46 19.67 -17.66
CA PRO A 219 -2.40 20.20 -18.56
C PRO A 219 -2.63 21.63 -19.03
N ASP A 220 -3.90 22.07 -19.16
CA ASP A 220 -4.20 23.44 -19.57
C ASP A 220 -4.22 24.41 -18.38
N GLY A 221 -4.02 23.92 -17.16
CA GLY A 221 -3.95 24.76 -15.97
C GLY A 221 -5.28 25.26 -15.43
N ARG A 222 -6.40 24.92 -16.07
CA ARG A 222 -7.72 25.41 -15.63
C ARG A 222 -8.19 24.79 -14.33
N TYR A 223 -7.81 23.55 -14.06
CA TYR A 223 -8.34 22.81 -12.92
C TYR A 223 -7.23 22.19 -12.08
N LEU A 224 -7.51 22.09 -10.79
CA LEU A 224 -6.77 21.25 -9.87
C LEU A 224 -7.71 20.12 -9.44
N ALA A 225 -7.37 18.89 -9.83
CA ALA A 225 -8.14 17.72 -9.41
C ALA A 225 -7.53 17.14 -8.13
N TYR A 226 -8.36 16.60 -7.26
CA TYR A 226 -7.91 15.93 -6.05
C TYR A 226 -9.02 15.02 -5.55
N VAL A 227 -8.70 14.15 -4.59
CA VAL A 227 -9.69 13.29 -3.97
C VAL A 227 -9.96 13.80 -2.57
N SER A 228 -11.23 13.86 -2.20
CA SER A 228 -11.67 14.21 -0.85
C SER A 228 -12.70 13.20 -0.37
N ASP A 229 -12.63 12.82 0.90
CA ASP A 229 -13.63 11.92 1.48
C ASP A 229 -14.70 12.66 2.29
N ALA A 230 -14.90 13.95 2.03
CA ALA A 230 -15.84 14.77 2.77
C ALA A 230 -17.27 14.20 2.78
N THR A 231 -17.68 13.50 1.73
CA THR A 231 -19.01 12.91 1.64
C THR A 231 -19.09 11.48 2.15
N GLY A 232 -18.00 10.96 2.72
CA GLY A 232 -17.95 9.61 3.26
C GLY A 232 -17.22 8.59 2.39
N TRP A 233 -16.93 8.95 1.14
CA TRP A 233 -16.18 8.13 0.20
C TRP A 233 -15.18 9.02 -0.51
N GLY A 234 -14.07 8.45 -0.94
CA GLY A 234 -13.07 9.23 -1.68
C GLY A 234 -13.57 9.58 -3.07
N GLN A 235 -14.02 10.81 -3.24
CA GLN A 235 -14.55 11.31 -4.50
C GLN A 235 -13.58 12.30 -5.11
N ILE A 236 -13.62 12.38 -6.45
CA ILE A 236 -12.80 13.33 -7.20
C ILE A 236 -13.52 14.69 -7.21
N TYR A 237 -12.76 15.74 -6.92
CA TYR A 237 -13.21 17.12 -6.95
C TYR A 237 -12.36 17.91 -7.93
N LEU A 238 -12.95 18.95 -8.49
CA LEU A 238 -12.24 19.90 -9.35
C LEU A 238 -12.30 21.28 -8.70
N HIS A 239 -11.13 21.89 -8.57
CA HIS A 239 -11.00 23.29 -8.13
C HIS A 239 -10.59 24.10 -9.35
N GLU A 240 -11.38 25.11 -9.70
CA GLU A 240 -11.09 25.95 -10.84
C GLU A 240 -10.04 26.98 -10.43
N THR A 241 -8.89 26.97 -11.09
CA THR A 241 -7.76 27.78 -10.65
C THR A 241 -8.01 29.28 -10.77
N LYS A 242 -8.81 29.70 -11.75
CA LYS A 242 -9.05 31.11 -12.01
C LYS A 242 -9.88 31.79 -10.92
N ASN A 243 -10.94 31.12 -10.46
CA ASN A 243 -11.90 31.76 -9.56
C ASN A 243 -12.10 31.01 -8.25
N GLY A 244 -11.44 29.88 -8.06
CA GLY A 244 -11.56 29.10 -6.84
C GLY A 244 -12.84 28.30 -6.72
N ALA A 245 -13.66 28.25 -7.76
CA ALA A 245 -14.90 27.46 -7.72
C ALA A 245 -14.58 25.97 -7.61
N ARG A 246 -15.31 25.28 -6.76
CA ARG A 246 -15.10 23.86 -6.48
C ARG A 246 -16.35 23.08 -6.80
N ARG A 247 -16.20 21.92 -7.44
CA ARG A 247 -17.32 21.03 -7.63
C ARG A 247 -16.88 19.57 -7.52
N GLN A 248 -17.80 18.74 -7.09
CA GLN A 248 -17.59 17.32 -6.95
C GLN A 248 -17.79 16.66 -8.32
N LEU A 249 -16.78 15.93 -8.79
CA LEU A 249 -16.84 15.30 -10.10
C LEU A 249 -17.50 13.93 -10.04
N THR A 250 -17.24 13.15 -8.98
CA THR A 250 -17.80 11.81 -8.84
C THR A 250 -18.68 11.72 -7.60
N ASP A 251 -19.66 10.81 -7.65
CA ASP A 251 -20.53 10.54 -6.50
C ASP A 251 -20.88 9.06 -6.54
N ALA A 252 -19.93 8.24 -6.12
CA ALA A 252 -20.03 6.79 -6.23
C ALA A 252 -19.83 6.15 -4.86
N VAL A 253 -20.40 4.95 -4.68
CA VAL A 253 -20.11 4.14 -3.50
C VAL A 253 -18.81 3.38 -3.82
N ALA A 254 -17.72 4.13 -3.83
CA ALA A 254 -16.41 3.65 -4.25
C ALA A 254 -15.33 4.61 -3.77
N GLU A 255 -14.12 4.11 -3.64
CA GLU A 255 -12.97 4.92 -3.24
C GLU A 255 -12.11 5.24 -4.45
N HIS A 256 -11.67 6.49 -4.56
CA HIS A 256 -10.73 6.91 -5.61
C HIS A 256 -9.36 7.28 -5.03
N ALA A 257 -9.14 7.00 -3.74
CA ALA A 257 -7.87 7.24 -3.07
C ALA A 257 -7.49 6.01 -2.25
N ARG A 258 -6.29 6.04 -1.71
CA ARG A 258 -5.78 4.98 -0.83
C ARG A 258 -5.15 5.65 0.39
N PRO A 259 -5.09 4.96 1.53
CA PRO A 259 -4.40 5.56 2.68
C PRO A 259 -2.92 5.81 2.34
N ALA A 260 -2.48 7.01 2.59
CA ALA A 260 -1.16 7.46 2.17
C ALA A 260 -0.08 7.05 3.17
N TRP A 261 0.17 5.75 3.26
CA TRP A 261 1.25 5.21 4.08
C TRP A 261 2.62 5.62 3.57
N VAL A 262 2.71 5.87 2.26
CA VAL A 262 3.97 6.18 1.59
C VAL A 262 3.79 7.42 0.73
N GLN A 263 4.91 8.03 0.38
CA GLN A 263 4.93 9.17 -0.54
C GLN A 263 4.74 8.69 -1.98
N GLY A 264 4.31 9.59 -2.84
CA GLY A 264 4.32 9.37 -4.28
C GLY A 264 3.21 8.49 -4.85
N MET A 265 2.17 8.24 -4.08
CA MET A 265 1.06 7.39 -4.55
C MET A 265 0.22 8.14 -5.58
N ARG A 266 -0.21 7.44 -6.62
CA ARG A 266 -1.02 8.02 -7.69
C ARG A 266 -2.21 7.15 -8.02
N THR A 267 -3.40 7.74 -7.93
CA THR A 267 -4.63 7.08 -8.34
C THR A 267 -5.34 7.86 -9.44
N LEU A 268 -4.82 9.03 -9.82
CA LEU A 268 -5.41 9.92 -10.83
C LEU A 268 -4.39 10.27 -11.90
N ALA A 269 -4.88 10.50 -13.12
CA ALA A 269 -4.07 11.07 -14.19
C ALA A 269 -5.00 11.87 -15.13
N TRP A 270 -4.55 13.06 -15.54
CA TRP A 270 -5.32 13.88 -16.47
C TRP A 270 -5.13 13.38 -17.91
N SER A 271 -6.18 13.51 -18.71
CA SER A 271 -6.05 13.33 -20.15
C SER A 271 -5.24 14.50 -20.75
N ARG A 272 -4.60 14.26 -21.88
CA ARG A 272 -3.75 15.27 -22.51
C ARG A 272 -4.52 16.54 -22.90
N ASP A 273 -5.80 16.38 -23.23
CA ASP A 273 -6.63 17.51 -23.66
C ASP A 273 -7.35 18.19 -22.49
N SER A 274 -7.08 17.78 -21.27
CA SER A 274 -7.69 18.33 -20.06
C SER A 274 -9.22 18.15 -20.03
N ASP A 275 -9.73 17.16 -20.75
CA ASP A 275 -11.18 16.93 -20.83
C ASP A 275 -11.65 15.73 -20.03
N ALA A 276 -10.75 15.03 -19.37
CA ALA A 276 -11.10 13.86 -18.56
C ALA A 276 -10.05 13.56 -17.53
N VAL A 277 -10.46 12.85 -16.48
CA VAL A 277 -9.57 12.32 -15.44
C VAL A 277 -9.67 10.80 -15.50
N PHE A 278 -8.53 10.14 -15.64
CA PHE A 278 -8.44 8.69 -15.45
C PHE A 278 -8.23 8.44 -13.97
N ALA A 279 -8.92 7.43 -13.43
CA ALA A 279 -8.88 7.19 -11.99
C ALA A 279 -8.95 5.71 -11.68
N LEU A 280 -8.31 5.34 -10.58
CA LEU A 280 -8.42 3.99 -10.02
C LEU A 280 -9.60 4.01 -9.07
N ARG A 281 -10.59 3.15 -9.35
CA ARG A 281 -11.83 3.09 -8.60
C ARG A 281 -11.94 1.77 -7.87
N ASN A 282 -12.05 1.82 -6.56
CA ASN A 282 -12.08 0.64 -5.69
C ASN A 282 -13.49 0.42 -5.19
N GLU A 283 -14.06 -0.72 -5.56
CA GLU A 283 -15.37 -1.15 -5.08
C GLU A 283 -15.23 -2.53 -4.44
N ARG A 284 -15.35 -2.57 -3.12
CA ARG A 284 -15.30 -3.81 -2.34
C ARG A 284 -14.06 -4.65 -2.64
N GLY A 285 -12.92 -3.98 -2.76
CA GLY A 285 -11.63 -4.63 -2.98
C GLY A 285 -11.27 -4.86 -4.44
N ARG A 286 -12.18 -4.61 -5.37
CA ARG A 286 -11.90 -4.72 -6.79
C ARG A 286 -11.54 -3.34 -7.32
N VAL A 287 -10.32 -3.17 -7.78
CA VAL A 287 -9.83 -1.87 -8.27
C VAL A 287 -9.87 -1.89 -9.79
N ARG A 288 -10.57 -0.93 -10.36
CA ARG A 288 -10.80 -0.82 -11.79
C ARG A 288 -10.32 0.54 -12.29
N LEU A 289 -10.02 0.61 -13.58
CA LEU A 289 -9.59 1.84 -14.21
C LEU A 289 -10.78 2.50 -14.91
N TRP A 290 -11.07 3.74 -14.53
CA TRP A 290 -12.21 4.50 -15.06
C TRP A 290 -11.74 5.78 -15.73
N ARG A 291 -12.54 6.28 -16.67
CA ARG A 291 -12.37 7.59 -17.28
C ARG A 291 -13.61 8.43 -16.94
N TYR A 292 -13.39 9.59 -16.36
CA TYR A 292 -14.46 10.54 -16.03
C TYR A 292 -14.31 11.80 -16.84
N GLY A 293 -15.34 12.17 -17.62
CA GLY A 293 -15.38 13.48 -18.27
C GLY A 293 -15.64 14.59 -17.26
N LEU A 294 -15.49 15.82 -17.67
CA LEU A 294 -15.58 16.96 -16.74
C LEU A 294 -17.00 17.20 -16.21
N GLU A 295 -18.03 16.63 -16.84
CA GLU A 295 -19.39 16.70 -16.31
C GLU A 295 -19.72 15.51 -15.40
N GLY A 296 -18.76 14.65 -15.12
CA GLY A 296 -18.93 13.53 -14.23
C GLY A 296 -19.34 12.22 -14.89
N GLU A 297 -19.55 12.24 -16.21
CA GLU A 297 -19.89 10.99 -16.90
C GLU A 297 -18.67 10.08 -16.89
N GLY A 298 -18.87 8.84 -16.48
CA GLY A 298 -17.75 7.92 -16.30
C GLY A 298 -18.02 6.57 -16.92
N ALA A 299 -16.94 5.91 -17.30
CA ALA A 299 -16.99 4.54 -17.82
C ALA A 299 -15.69 3.82 -17.52
N GLU A 300 -15.77 2.53 -17.30
CA GLU A 300 -14.60 1.69 -17.13
C GLU A 300 -13.83 1.63 -18.45
N VAL A 301 -12.50 1.69 -18.36
CA VAL A 301 -11.63 1.57 -19.54
C VAL A 301 -11.60 0.10 -19.96
N SER A 302 -12.16 -0.21 -21.13
CA SER A 302 -12.38 -1.60 -21.54
C SER A 302 -11.08 -2.38 -21.75
N ALA A 303 -10.00 -1.71 -22.16
CA ALA A 303 -8.71 -2.39 -22.37
C ALA A 303 -8.10 -2.93 -21.06
N ALA A 304 -8.60 -2.53 -19.92
CA ALA A 304 -8.04 -2.86 -18.61
C ALA A 304 -8.92 -3.82 -17.79
N VAL A 305 -9.99 -4.37 -18.38
CA VAL A 305 -10.99 -5.12 -17.60
C VAL A 305 -10.47 -6.45 -17.06
N ASP A 306 -9.38 -6.97 -17.61
CA ASP A 306 -8.83 -8.25 -17.14
C ASP A 306 -8.06 -8.12 -15.83
N TYR A 307 -7.79 -6.90 -15.38
CA TYR A 307 -7.08 -6.66 -14.12
C TYR A 307 -8.05 -6.26 -13.03
N SER A 308 -7.79 -6.72 -11.83
CA SER A 308 -8.65 -6.45 -10.68
C SER A 308 -7.94 -5.66 -9.59
N ASP A 309 -6.68 -5.26 -9.83
CA ASP A 309 -5.95 -4.38 -8.94
C ASP A 309 -4.99 -3.50 -9.72
N PHE A 310 -4.87 -2.26 -9.31
CA PHE A 310 -3.99 -1.26 -9.89
C PHE A 310 -3.30 -0.53 -8.75
N ASP A 311 -1.96 -0.43 -8.81
CA ASP A 311 -1.20 0.27 -7.79
C ASP A 311 -0.81 1.69 -8.19
N SER A 312 -0.67 1.96 -9.48
CA SER A 312 -0.29 3.28 -9.95
C SER A 312 -0.80 3.52 -11.36
N ILE A 313 -0.83 4.77 -11.75
CA ILE A 313 -1.30 5.18 -13.07
C ILE A 313 -0.51 6.42 -13.54
N SER A 314 -0.18 6.43 -14.82
CA SER A 314 0.44 7.57 -15.48
C SER A 314 -0.07 7.62 -16.91
N ALA A 315 -0.45 8.81 -17.40
CA ALA A 315 -0.95 8.98 -18.76
C ALA A 315 0.11 9.67 -19.60
N ALA A 316 0.39 9.11 -20.78
CA ALA A 316 1.35 9.73 -21.69
C ALA A 316 0.80 11.06 -22.21
N PRO A 317 1.58 12.13 -22.13
CA PRO A 317 1.05 13.44 -22.49
C PRO A 317 0.82 13.64 -23.98
N ASP A 318 1.28 12.73 -24.82
CA ASP A 318 1.10 12.87 -26.27
C ASP A 318 -0.13 12.14 -26.80
N ASP A 319 -0.62 11.08 -26.14
CA ASP A 319 -1.73 10.29 -26.70
C ASP A 319 -2.58 9.58 -25.65
N ASP A 320 -2.42 9.88 -24.37
CA ASP A 320 -3.15 9.27 -23.27
C ASP A 320 -2.85 7.79 -23.04
N THR A 321 -1.84 7.21 -23.68
CA THR A 321 -1.48 5.82 -23.37
C THR A 321 -1.20 5.71 -21.87
N LEU A 322 -1.85 4.75 -21.21
CA LEU A 322 -1.74 4.62 -19.77
C LEU A 322 -0.68 3.59 -19.42
N ALA A 323 0.19 3.94 -18.49
CA ALA A 323 1.14 2.99 -17.90
C ALA A 323 0.71 2.73 -16.47
N CYS A 324 0.63 1.46 -16.09
CA CYS A 324 0.11 1.07 -14.79
C CYS A 324 0.89 -0.11 -14.23
N VAL A 325 0.88 -0.21 -12.89
CA VAL A 325 1.29 -1.43 -12.20
C VAL A 325 0.00 -2.15 -11.82
N VAL A 326 -0.17 -3.38 -12.31
CA VAL A 326 -1.45 -4.07 -12.25
C VAL A 326 -1.29 -5.51 -11.78
N SER A 327 -2.39 -6.10 -11.34
CA SER A 327 -2.47 -7.55 -11.12
C SER A 327 -3.92 -7.99 -11.12
N ALA A 328 -4.13 -9.28 -10.96
CA ALA A 328 -5.44 -9.87 -10.68
C ALA A 328 -5.20 -10.98 -9.66
N SER A 329 -6.26 -11.53 -9.08
CA SER A 329 -6.07 -12.59 -8.09
C SER A 329 -5.35 -13.80 -8.67
N THR A 330 -5.41 -13.99 -9.99
CA THR A 330 -4.71 -15.09 -10.67
C THR A 330 -3.60 -14.62 -11.60
N THR A 331 -3.29 -13.33 -11.63
CA THR A 331 -2.25 -12.77 -12.49
C THR A 331 -1.24 -12.00 -11.62
N PRO A 332 0.02 -12.48 -11.52
CA PRO A 332 1.04 -11.76 -10.76
C PRO A 332 1.26 -10.35 -11.29
N LYS A 333 1.87 -9.52 -10.48
CA LYS A 333 2.07 -8.11 -10.80
C LYS A 333 2.81 -7.93 -12.12
N GLU A 334 2.39 -6.90 -12.85
CA GLU A 334 2.95 -6.54 -14.15
C GLU A 334 3.00 -5.02 -14.27
N VAL A 335 3.95 -4.54 -15.06
CA VAL A 335 3.91 -3.17 -15.58
C VAL A 335 3.33 -3.28 -16.99
N VAL A 336 2.25 -2.54 -17.25
CA VAL A 336 1.56 -2.62 -18.55
C VAL A 336 1.35 -1.22 -19.13
N ALA A 337 1.19 -1.17 -20.44
CA ALA A 337 0.79 0.05 -21.15
C ALA A 337 -0.36 -0.30 -22.08
N PHE A 338 -1.32 0.61 -22.23
CA PHE A 338 -2.44 0.41 -23.14
C PHE A 338 -3.09 1.74 -23.48
N SER A 339 -3.70 1.79 -24.65
CA SER A 339 -4.42 2.98 -25.08
C SER A 339 -5.87 2.90 -24.57
N PRO A 340 -6.36 3.92 -23.87
CA PRO A 340 -7.75 3.90 -23.42
C PRO A 340 -8.75 4.10 -24.56
N ARG A 341 -8.30 4.55 -25.73
CA ARG A 341 -9.16 4.84 -26.88
C ARG A 341 -9.19 3.72 -27.90
N ALA A 342 -8.10 2.97 -28.00
CA ALA A 342 -8.03 1.87 -28.97
C ALA A 342 -8.66 0.61 -28.38
N GLY A 343 -9.20 -0.26 -29.21
CA GLY A 343 -9.79 -1.52 -28.75
C GLY A 343 -8.79 -2.62 -28.48
N GLY A 344 -7.51 -2.33 -28.42
CA GLY A 344 -6.48 -3.31 -28.15
C GLY A 344 -6.32 -3.62 -26.69
N GLY A 345 -5.69 -4.74 -26.39
CA GLY A 345 -5.40 -5.12 -25.01
C GLY A 345 -4.15 -4.44 -24.47
N ALA A 346 -3.83 -4.78 -23.23
CA ALA A 346 -2.64 -4.23 -22.59
C ALA A 346 -1.38 -4.87 -23.17
N GLN A 347 -0.33 -4.07 -23.32
CA GLN A 347 1.00 -4.56 -23.65
C GLN A 347 1.76 -4.72 -22.34
N VAL A 348 2.23 -5.93 -22.05
CA VAL A 348 3.00 -6.21 -20.84
C VAL A 348 4.44 -5.74 -21.08
N ILE A 349 4.89 -4.81 -20.24
CA ILE A 349 6.23 -4.26 -20.32
C ILE A 349 7.19 -5.04 -19.42
N ALA A 350 6.72 -5.42 -18.23
CA ALA A 350 7.55 -6.19 -17.30
C ALA A 350 6.67 -7.09 -16.44
N ARG A 351 7.18 -8.26 -16.12
CA ARG A 351 6.51 -9.22 -15.24
C ARG A 351 7.31 -9.38 -13.96
N SER A 352 6.59 -9.50 -12.84
CA SER A 352 7.24 -9.69 -11.55
C SER A 352 7.88 -11.09 -11.41
N ARG A 353 7.44 -12.04 -12.24
CA ARG A 353 7.93 -13.43 -12.22
C ARG A 353 8.19 -13.87 -13.65
N GLU A 354 9.30 -14.58 -13.84
CA GLU A 354 9.61 -15.12 -15.16
C GLU A 354 8.75 -16.34 -15.49
N ALA A 355 8.54 -17.19 -14.51
CA ALA A 355 7.83 -18.44 -14.71
C ALA A 355 6.32 -18.27 -14.52
N UNK A 356 5.54 -18.78 -15.26
CA UNK A 356 4.14 -18.80 -15.15
C UNK A 356 3.77 -19.77 -14.10
N LEU A 357 2.89 -19.43 -13.46
CA LEU A 357 2.33 -20.32 -12.45
C LEU A 357 1.20 -21.13 -13.09
N PRO A 358 1.12 -22.43 -12.80
CA PRO A 358 0.05 -23.26 -13.39
C PRO A 358 -1.33 -22.77 -12.98
N ALA A 359 -2.18 -22.56 -13.94
CA ALA A 359 -3.54 -22.06 -13.68
C ALA A 359 -4.33 -22.90 -12.70
N UNK A 360 -4.07 -24.05 -12.65
CA UNK A 360 -4.67 -25.00 -11.84
C UNK A 360 -4.34 -24.94 -10.41
N UNK A 361 -3.47 -24.19 -10.12
CA UNK A 361 -3.03 -24.01 -8.85
C UNK A 361 -3.46 -22.75 -8.30
N LEU A 362 -4.19 -22.01 -9.05
CA LEU A 362 -4.59 -20.65 -8.65
C LEU A 362 -6.08 -20.60 -8.35
N SER A 363 -6.51 -19.55 -7.68
CA SER A 363 -7.91 -19.38 -7.27
C SER A 363 -8.27 -17.91 -7.37
N ALA A 364 -9.43 -17.63 -7.95
CA ALA A 364 -9.92 -16.26 -8.08
C ALA A 364 -10.67 -15.82 -6.83
N ALA A 365 -10.42 -14.60 -6.46
CA ALA A 365 -11.06 -14.03 -5.27
C ALA A 365 -12.51 -13.63 -5.54
N UNK A 366 -13.26 -13.74 -4.53
CA UNK A 366 -14.59 -13.33 -4.51
C UNK A 366 -14.79 -12.38 -3.39
N ALA A 367 -15.50 -11.20 -3.66
CA ALA A 367 -15.83 -10.30 -2.56
C ALA A 367 -17.01 -10.85 -1.76
N VAL A 368 -16.86 -10.88 -0.47
CA VAL A 368 -17.90 -11.41 0.43
C VAL A 368 -18.15 -10.44 1.57
N GLN A 369 -19.30 -10.58 2.19
CA GLN A 369 -19.61 -9.87 3.43
C GLN A 369 -20.42 -10.79 4.34
N TRP A 370 -20.35 -10.52 5.64
CA TRP A 370 -21.05 -11.33 6.64
C TRP A 370 -21.40 -10.47 7.85
N ARG A 371 -22.29 -11.00 8.69
CA ARG A 371 -22.65 -10.35 9.95
C ARG A 371 -21.63 -10.64 11.02
N SER A 372 -21.27 -9.61 11.70
CA SER A 372 -20.32 -9.67 12.80
C SER A 372 -20.94 -9.08 14.08
N UNK A 373 -20.21 -8.95 15.04
CA UNK A 373 -20.66 -8.48 16.25
C UNK A 373 -21.39 -7.23 16.10
N GLY A 374 -22.35 -7.04 16.90
CA GLY A 374 -23.21 -5.88 16.92
C GLY A 374 -24.10 -5.77 15.69
N ASP A 375 -24.33 -6.88 15.00
CA ASP A 375 -25.13 -6.95 13.78
C ASP A 375 -24.63 -6.02 12.68
N GLU A 376 -23.34 -5.83 12.68
CA GLU A 376 -22.69 -5.00 11.66
C GLU A 376 -22.04 -5.85 10.57
N UNK A 377 -21.77 -5.42 9.38
CA UNK A 377 -21.25 -6.12 8.30
C UNK A 377 -19.78 -6.07 8.33
N ALA A 378 -19.20 -7.02 8.09
CA ALA A 378 -17.76 -7.12 7.83
C ALA A 378 -17.53 -7.62 6.43
N HIS A 379 -16.37 -7.33 5.85
CA HIS A 379 -16.06 -7.59 4.45
C HIS A 379 -14.77 -8.40 4.31
N GLY A 380 -14.65 -9.06 3.18
CA GLY A 380 -13.42 -9.79 2.89
C GLY A 380 -13.37 -10.31 1.47
N UNK A 381 -12.39 -10.91 1.09
CA UNK A 381 -12.14 -11.58 -0.10
C UNK A 381 -12.03 -13.02 0.17
N TYR A 382 -12.83 -13.87 -0.39
CA TYR A 382 -12.84 -15.34 -0.21
C TYR A 382 -12.22 -16.01 -1.43
N TYR A 383 -11.40 -17.05 -1.18
CA TYR A 383 -10.75 -17.84 -2.23
C TYR A 383 -11.10 -19.31 -2.01
N PRO A 384 -11.82 -19.92 -2.95
CA PRO A 384 -12.02 -21.38 -2.85
C PRO A 384 -10.71 -22.13 -3.06
N PRO A 385 -10.61 -23.37 -2.54
CA PRO A 385 -9.43 -24.19 -2.84
C PRO A 385 -9.26 -24.39 -4.36
N ALA A 386 -8.04 -24.48 -4.80
CA ALA A 386 -7.77 -24.78 -6.20
C ALA A 386 -8.10 -26.26 -6.47
N GLY A 387 -8.68 -26.47 -7.59
CA GLY A 387 -9.05 -27.85 -7.94
C GLY A 387 -10.21 -28.37 -7.11
N UNK A 388 -10.48 -29.61 -7.06
CA UNK A 388 -11.61 -30.21 -6.50
C UNK A 388 -11.55 -30.12 -5.02
N UNK A 389 -12.42 -29.81 -4.53
CA UNK A 389 -12.38 -29.66 -3.14
C UNK A 389 -13.09 -30.79 -2.50
N ALA A 390 -12.52 -31.00 -1.48
CA ALA A 390 -13.19 -31.94 -0.60
C ALA A 390 -14.33 -31.23 0.14
N UNK A 391 -15.02 -31.89 0.56
CA UNK A 391 -16.16 -31.33 1.24
C UNK A 391 -15.64 -30.43 2.31
N UNK A 392 -15.64 -29.80 2.92
CA UNK A 392 -15.22 -28.98 3.78
C UNK A 392 -13.80 -28.97 3.82
N PRO A 393 -13.21 -28.12 3.22
CA PRO A 393 -11.75 -28.00 3.32
C PRO A 393 -11.26 -27.33 4.59
N PRO A 394 -9.99 -27.52 4.94
CA PRO A 394 -9.42 -26.66 5.99
C PRO A 394 -9.36 -25.22 5.49
N ALA A 395 -9.32 -24.27 6.39
CA ALA A 395 -9.34 -22.86 5.99
C ALA A 395 -8.32 -22.03 6.75
N ILE A 396 -7.73 -21.06 6.04
CA ILE A 396 -6.89 -20.03 6.63
C ILE A 396 -7.68 -18.73 6.63
N VAL A 397 -7.86 -18.16 7.82
CA VAL A 397 -8.54 -16.87 7.96
C VAL A 397 -7.47 -15.83 8.25
N MET A 398 -7.31 -14.88 7.35
CA MET A 398 -6.18 -13.94 7.37
C MET A 398 -6.61 -12.55 7.81
N SER A 399 -5.78 -11.91 8.63
CA SER A 399 -5.97 -10.54 9.10
C SER A 399 -4.78 -9.70 8.65
N HIS A 400 -5.06 -8.62 7.92
CA HIS A 400 -4.01 -7.79 7.34
C HIS A 400 -3.44 -6.80 8.35
N GLY A 401 -2.26 -6.26 8.02
CA GLY A 401 -1.62 -5.23 8.81
C GLY A 401 -2.14 -3.83 8.51
N GLY A 402 -1.54 -2.88 9.14
CA GLY A 402 -1.89 -1.47 9.06
C GLY A 402 -2.15 -0.90 10.45
N PRO A 403 -3.38 -0.96 10.97
CA PRO A 403 -4.59 -1.60 10.48
C PRO A 403 -5.35 -0.85 9.40
N THR A 404 -5.05 0.41 9.17
CA THR A 404 -5.71 1.18 8.12
C THR A 404 -5.15 0.82 6.73
N UNK A 405 -5.52 -0.39 6.19
CA UNK A 405 -5.14 -0.93 4.95
C UNK A 405 -6.28 -1.73 4.49
N GLN A 406 -6.02 -2.37 3.47
CA GLN A 406 -7.04 -3.23 2.87
C GLN A 406 -6.35 -4.30 2.05
N ARG A 407 -6.96 -5.50 1.97
CA ARG A 407 -6.61 -6.47 0.94
C ARG A 407 -7.58 -6.28 -0.22
N THR A 408 -7.03 -6.32 -1.42
CA THR A 408 -7.81 -6.14 -2.64
C THR A 408 -7.80 -7.42 -3.47
N UNK A 409 -8.26 -7.50 -4.54
CA UNK A 409 -8.29 -8.50 -5.40
C UNK A 409 -7.12 -8.57 -6.18
N ALA A 410 -5.90 -8.16 -5.62
CA ALA A 410 -4.54 -8.24 -6.17
C ALA A 410 -4.04 -9.67 -6.13
N PHE A 411 -2.85 -9.89 -6.71
CA PHE A 411 -2.20 -11.19 -6.61
C PHE A 411 -1.45 -11.27 -5.27
N TYR A 412 -1.74 -12.31 -4.48
CA TYR A 412 -1.07 -12.54 -3.19
C TYR A 412 -0.46 -13.93 -3.18
N PRO A 413 0.86 -14.05 -3.26
CA PRO A 413 1.48 -15.38 -3.19
C PRO A 413 1.07 -16.20 -1.95
N UNK A 414 0.87 -15.61 -0.94
CA UNK A 414 0.42 -16.22 0.22
C UNK A 414 -0.80 -17.01 0.06
N VAL A 415 -1.65 -16.37 -0.59
CA VAL A 415 -2.91 -17.08 -0.83
C VAL A 415 -2.76 -18.22 -1.85
N UNK A 416 -2.11 -18.03 -2.78
CA UNK A 416 -1.89 -18.96 -3.79
C UNK A 416 -1.25 -20.18 -3.29
N PHE A 417 -0.32 -20.05 -2.29
CA PHE A 417 0.36 -21.18 -1.63
C PHE A 417 -0.65 -22.13 -0.96
N PHE A 418 -1.55 -21.55 -0.19
CA PHE A 418 -2.52 -22.36 0.56
C PHE A 418 -3.62 -22.94 -0.30
N VAL A 419 -4.17 -22.18 -1.25
CA VAL A 419 -5.26 -22.72 -2.08
C VAL A 419 -4.76 -23.88 -2.96
N SER A 420 -3.50 -23.84 -3.37
CA SER A 420 -2.94 -24.95 -4.14
C SER A 420 -2.79 -26.23 -3.31
N ARG A 421 -2.86 -26.11 -1.97
CA ARG A 421 -2.82 -27.24 -1.05
C ARG A 421 -4.20 -27.69 -0.58
N GLY A 422 -5.25 -27.09 -1.13
CA GLY A 422 -6.61 -27.49 -0.80
C GLY A 422 -7.25 -26.70 0.33
N TYR A 423 -6.61 -25.63 0.78
CA TYR A 423 -7.22 -24.74 1.79
C TYR A 423 -8.16 -23.76 1.12
N ALA A 424 -9.27 -23.48 1.78
CA ALA A 424 -10.01 -22.24 1.52
C ALA A 424 -9.28 -21.11 2.24
N VAL A 425 -9.33 -19.90 1.69
CA VAL A 425 -8.71 -18.72 2.32
C VAL A 425 -9.73 -17.60 2.39
N LEU A 426 -9.83 -16.97 3.55
CA LEU A 426 -10.61 -15.74 3.71
C LEU A 426 -9.68 -14.64 4.16
N GLN A 427 -9.52 -13.62 3.33
CA GLN A 427 -8.80 -12.40 3.74
C GLN A 427 -9.83 -11.46 4.32
N VAL A 428 -9.75 -11.20 5.63
CA VAL A 428 -10.73 -10.37 6.32
C VAL A 428 -10.31 -8.91 6.20
N ASN A 429 -11.19 -8.11 5.61
CA ASN A 429 -11.07 -6.65 5.65
C ASN A 429 -11.96 -6.16 6.80
N TYR A 430 -11.42 -6.27 7.99
CA TYR A 430 -12.17 -6.01 9.22
C TYR A 430 -12.65 -4.56 9.30
N ARG A 431 -13.65 -4.32 10.15
CA ARG A 431 -14.09 -2.95 10.44
C ARG A 431 -12.88 -2.13 10.87
N GLY A 432 -12.66 -1.00 10.23
CA GLY A 432 -11.45 -0.20 10.36
C GLY A 432 -10.58 -0.23 9.13
N SER A 433 -10.80 -1.18 8.22
CA SER A 433 -10.07 -1.23 6.94
C SER A 433 -10.48 -0.06 6.05
N SER A 434 -9.58 0.35 5.18
CA SER A 434 -9.89 1.30 4.11
C SER A 434 -10.61 0.58 2.97
N GLY A 435 -11.17 1.33 2.04
CA GLY A 435 -11.79 0.78 0.84
C GLY A 435 -13.29 0.61 0.93
N TYR A 436 -13.88 0.80 2.09
CA TYR A 436 -15.32 0.59 2.33
C TYR A 436 -15.99 1.82 2.89
N GLY A 437 -15.41 2.98 2.62
CA GLY A 437 -15.94 4.24 3.08
C GLY A 437 -15.34 4.69 4.41
N ARG A 438 -15.47 5.99 4.67
CA ARG A 438 -14.91 6.59 5.87
C ARG A 438 -15.56 6.05 7.15
N ASP A 439 -16.90 5.84 7.13
CA ASP A 439 -17.58 5.32 8.31
C ASP A 439 -17.03 3.95 8.72
N TYR A 440 -16.78 3.08 7.75
CA TYR A 440 -16.21 1.75 8.02
C TYR A 440 -14.80 1.88 8.61
N MET A 441 -13.98 2.75 8.03
CA MET A 441 -12.62 2.99 8.52
C MET A 441 -12.63 3.49 9.96
N LEU A 442 -13.54 4.39 10.29
CA LEU A 442 -13.60 4.99 11.62
C LEU A 442 -14.11 4.05 12.70
N LYS A 443 -14.63 2.87 12.33
CA LYS A 443 -15.02 1.85 13.32
C LYS A 443 -13.84 1.37 14.15
N MET A 444 -12.62 1.58 13.68
CA MET A 444 -11.42 1.17 14.43
C MET A 444 -11.10 2.12 15.59
N ARG A 445 -11.63 3.35 15.59
CA ARG A 445 -11.30 4.32 16.64
C ARG A 445 -11.72 3.82 18.01
N GLY A 446 -10.74 3.73 18.92
CA GLY A 446 -10.94 3.19 20.26
C GLY A 446 -11.20 1.70 20.31
N ALA A 447 -11.13 1.01 19.16
CA ALA A 447 -11.60 -0.37 19.04
C ALA A 447 -10.58 -1.34 18.47
N TRP A 448 -9.32 -0.91 18.30
CA TRP A 448 -8.27 -1.80 17.79
C TRP A 448 -8.06 -2.95 18.79
N GLY A 449 -8.04 -4.16 18.27
CA GLY A 449 -7.98 -5.37 19.09
C GLY A 449 -9.36 -5.90 19.45
N LYS A 450 -10.41 -5.12 19.19
CA LYS A 450 -11.79 -5.55 19.44
C LYS A 450 -12.52 -5.85 18.13
N VAL A 451 -12.72 -4.84 17.27
CA VAL A 451 -13.52 -5.06 16.06
C VAL A 451 -12.78 -5.95 15.06
N ASP A 452 -11.47 -5.83 14.97
CA ASP A 452 -10.69 -6.68 14.08
C ASP A 452 -10.70 -8.14 14.57
N ARG A 453 -10.59 -8.36 15.88
CA ARG A 453 -10.72 -9.70 16.46
C ARG A 453 -12.12 -10.27 16.22
N GLU A 454 -13.14 -9.47 16.46
CA GLU A 454 -14.53 -9.90 16.24
C GLU A 454 -14.76 -10.32 14.80
N ASP A 455 -14.19 -9.55 13.84
CA ASP A 455 -14.42 -9.83 12.43
C ASP A 455 -13.61 -11.03 11.94
N LEU A 456 -12.45 -11.28 12.54
CA LEU A 456 -11.69 -12.49 12.25
C LEU A 456 -12.49 -13.73 12.68
N LEU A 457 -13.03 -13.69 13.90
CA LEU A 457 -13.81 -14.80 14.44
C LEU A 457 -15.11 -15.00 13.68
N SER A 458 -15.83 -13.92 13.39
CA SER A 458 -17.10 -14.05 12.65
C SER A 458 -16.86 -14.46 11.20
N GLY A 459 -15.71 -14.08 10.62
CA GLY A 459 -15.34 -14.51 9.28
C GLY A 459 -15.10 -16.01 9.22
N ALA A 460 -14.42 -16.54 10.23
CA ALA A 460 -14.23 -17.99 10.33
C ALA A 460 -15.59 -18.71 10.47
N ARG A 461 -16.46 -18.15 11.31
CA ARG A 461 -17.80 -18.72 11.51
C ARG A 461 -18.61 -18.66 10.21
N PHE A 462 -18.49 -17.57 9.45
CA PHE A 462 -19.15 -17.42 8.16
C PHE A 462 -18.76 -18.55 7.20
N LEU A 463 -17.46 -18.89 7.14
CA LEU A 463 -17.02 -19.99 6.29
C LEU A 463 -17.65 -21.32 6.70
N VAL A 464 -17.67 -21.61 7.98
CA VAL A 464 -18.21 -22.89 8.48
C VAL A 464 -19.72 -22.96 8.25
N GLU A 465 -20.45 -21.89 8.58
CA GLU A 465 -21.91 -21.87 8.45
C GLU A 465 -22.39 -21.96 7.01
N ASN A 466 -21.55 -21.53 6.05
CA ASN A 466 -21.90 -21.59 4.65
C ASN A 466 -21.31 -22.80 3.92
N GLY A 467 -20.78 -23.76 4.68
CA GLY A 467 -20.26 -24.99 4.09
C GLY A 467 -18.97 -24.80 3.30
N LEU A 468 -18.24 -23.74 3.57
CA LEU A 468 -17.02 -23.41 2.84
C LEU A 468 -15.76 -23.89 3.54
N ALA A 469 -15.86 -24.32 4.80
CA ALA A 469 -14.71 -24.78 5.58
C ALA A 469 -15.12 -25.80 6.62
N ASP A 470 -14.18 -26.66 6.98
CA ASP A 470 -14.30 -27.61 8.08
C ASP A 470 -14.00 -26.87 9.38
N GLY A 471 -15.01 -26.77 10.26
CA GLY A 471 -14.85 -26.05 11.53
C GLY A 471 -13.83 -26.67 12.48
N ALA A 472 -13.42 -27.92 12.23
CA ALA A 472 -12.39 -28.58 13.04
C ALA A 472 -10.96 -28.31 12.54
N ARG A 473 -10.82 -27.64 11.40
CA ARG A 473 -9.50 -27.41 10.80
C ARG A 473 -9.37 -25.96 10.34
N LEU A 474 -9.46 -25.03 11.28
CA LEU A 474 -9.35 -23.59 11.01
C LEU A 474 -8.01 -23.06 11.50
N VAL A 475 -7.40 -22.16 10.72
CA VAL A 475 -6.14 -21.52 11.05
C VAL A 475 -6.34 -20.01 11.01
N ALA A 476 -5.85 -19.30 12.04
CA ALA A 476 -5.83 -17.83 12.02
C ALA A 476 -4.42 -17.37 11.68
N MET A 477 -4.30 -16.44 10.71
CA MET A 477 -2.99 -15.99 10.23
C MET A 477 -2.98 -14.48 10.08
N GLY A 478 -1.92 -13.82 10.58
CA GLY A 478 -1.79 -12.39 10.42
C GLY A 478 -0.40 -11.89 10.75
N GLY A 479 -0.13 -10.67 10.28
CA GLY A 479 1.15 -10.03 10.54
C GLY A 479 0.98 -8.61 11.00
N SER A 480 1.95 -8.11 11.77
CA SER A 480 1.96 -6.75 12.26
C SER A 480 0.66 -6.46 13.02
N ALA A 481 -0.12 -5.46 12.61
CA ALA A 481 -1.43 -5.18 13.23
C ALA A 481 -2.39 -6.36 13.09
N GLY A 482 -2.26 -7.16 12.02
CA GLY A 482 -3.06 -8.36 11.87
C GLY A 482 -2.73 -9.43 12.90
N GLY A 483 -1.51 -9.41 13.41
CA GLY A 483 -1.13 -10.30 14.52
C GLY A 483 -1.88 -10.00 15.80
N VAL A 484 -2.27 -8.75 16.02
CA VAL A 484 -3.11 -8.38 17.16
C VAL A 484 -4.42 -9.16 17.11
N SER A 485 -5.07 -9.12 15.93
CA SER A 485 -6.36 -9.82 15.76
C SER A 485 -6.22 -11.32 16.01
N VAL A 486 -5.18 -11.93 15.46
CA VAL A 486 -4.96 -13.37 15.60
C VAL A 486 -4.71 -13.73 17.07
N LEU A 487 -3.78 -13.04 17.72
CA LEU A 487 -3.43 -13.37 19.10
C LEU A 487 -4.60 -13.18 20.04
N LEU A 488 -5.36 -12.09 19.87
CA LEU A 488 -6.51 -11.85 20.73
C LEU A 488 -7.66 -12.82 20.43
N ALA A 489 -7.80 -13.26 19.18
CA ALA A 489 -8.79 -14.29 18.85
C ALA A 489 -8.45 -15.61 19.54
N LEU A 490 -7.17 -15.99 19.58
CA LEU A 490 -6.75 -17.21 20.30
C LEU A 490 -7.04 -17.09 21.79
N ILE A 491 -6.85 -15.91 22.36
CA ILE A 491 -7.11 -15.67 23.79
C ILE A 491 -8.60 -15.71 24.09
N HIS A 492 -9.42 -15.06 23.28
CA HIS A 492 -10.86 -14.93 23.53
C HIS A 492 -11.64 -16.20 23.21
N GLN A 493 -11.16 -17.01 22.29
CA GLN A 493 -11.87 -18.20 21.83
C GLN A 493 -10.91 -19.39 21.81
N PRO A 494 -10.42 -19.81 22.98
CA PRO A 494 -9.46 -20.94 23.00
C PRO A 494 -10.09 -22.20 22.42
N GLY A 495 -9.30 -22.91 21.62
CA GLY A 495 -9.74 -24.16 20.99
C GLY A 495 -10.53 -23.96 19.70
N TYR A 496 -10.80 -22.73 19.29
CA TYR A 496 -11.57 -22.48 18.08
C TYR A 496 -10.73 -22.69 16.83
N PHE A 497 -9.47 -22.27 16.87
CA PHE A 497 -8.52 -22.48 15.76
C PHE A 497 -7.58 -23.62 16.10
N SER A 498 -7.27 -24.45 15.10
CA SER A 498 -6.29 -25.53 15.28
C SER A 498 -4.89 -24.99 15.45
N ALA A 499 -4.61 -23.82 14.88
CA ALA A 499 -3.29 -23.19 14.96
C ALA A 499 -3.39 -21.72 14.63
N GLY A 500 -2.41 -20.96 15.13
CA GLY A 500 -2.19 -19.57 14.73
C GLY A 500 -0.85 -19.40 14.04
N VAL A 501 -0.77 -18.47 13.10
CA VAL A 501 0.45 -18.12 12.38
C VAL A 501 0.62 -16.61 12.46
N CYS A 502 1.68 -16.14 13.11
CA CYS A 502 1.90 -14.70 13.29
C CYS A 502 3.29 -14.30 12.83
N SER A 503 3.33 -13.28 11.99
CA SER A 503 4.57 -12.69 11.51
C SER A 503 4.72 -11.29 12.12
N TYR A 504 5.84 -11.06 12.79
CA TYR A 504 6.14 -9.76 13.44
C TYR A 504 4.91 -9.12 14.08
N PRO A 505 4.21 -9.85 14.97
CA PRO A 505 2.95 -9.33 15.51
C PRO A 505 3.17 -8.22 16.51
N VAL A 506 2.25 -7.24 16.51
CA VAL A 506 2.17 -6.29 17.60
C VAL A 506 1.56 -7.04 18.78
N ALA A 507 2.30 -7.14 19.88
CA ALA A 507 1.84 -7.89 21.05
C ALA A 507 1.87 -7.08 22.35
N ASP A 508 2.47 -5.89 22.32
CA ASP A 508 2.57 -5.00 23.48
C ASP A 508 2.25 -3.57 23.02
N MET A 509 1.02 -3.15 23.27
CA MET A 509 0.55 -1.83 22.85
C MET A 509 1.24 -0.71 23.61
N LEU A 510 1.60 -0.93 24.87
CA LEU A 510 2.26 0.07 25.69
C LEU A 510 3.66 0.33 25.14
N ALA A 511 4.41 -0.74 24.85
CA ALA A 511 5.75 -0.59 24.30
C ALA A 511 5.73 0.06 22.92
N LEU A 512 4.78 -0.33 22.09
CA LEU A 512 4.67 0.24 20.75
C LEU A 512 4.43 1.75 20.80
N SER A 513 3.62 2.21 21.75
CA SER A 513 3.30 3.63 21.87
C SER A 513 4.50 4.50 22.17
N THR A 514 5.54 3.95 22.80
CA THR A 514 6.73 4.72 23.19
C THR A 514 7.92 4.49 22.25
N GLU A 515 7.84 3.51 21.37
CA GLU A 515 8.98 3.08 20.56
C GLU A 515 8.80 3.29 19.06
N THR A 516 7.74 3.96 18.65
CA THR A 516 7.45 4.12 17.24
C THR A 516 7.99 5.44 16.68
N HIS A 517 8.09 5.54 15.36
CA HIS A 517 8.61 6.72 14.69
C HIS A 517 7.58 7.85 14.59
N ARG A 518 8.04 9.04 14.21
CA ARG A 518 7.25 10.27 14.24
C ARG A 518 5.94 10.18 13.46
N PHE A 519 5.93 9.55 12.29
CA PHE A 519 4.73 9.42 11.45
C PHE A 519 3.60 8.72 12.21
N GLU A 520 3.93 7.69 13.02
CA GLU A 520 2.94 6.89 13.74
C GLU A 520 2.83 7.24 15.24
N ARG A 521 3.53 8.28 15.68
CA ARG A 521 3.61 8.55 17.13
C ARG A 521 2.25 8.65 17.82
N HIS A 522 1.25 9.19 17.12
CA HIS A 522 -0.08 9.39 17.69
C HIS A 522 -1.12 8.42 17.14
N TYR A 523 -0.70 7.44 16.35
CA TYR A 523 -1.62 6.51 15.71
C TYR A 523 -2.36 5.65 16.74
N ASN A 524 -1.64 5.14 17.75
CA ASN A 524 -2.27 4.36 18.81
C ASN A 524 -3.30 5.18 19.60
N HIS A 525 -3.05 6.47 19.76
CA HIS A 525 -4.00 7.38 20.39
C HIS A 525 -5.34 7.35 19.63
N ASN A 526 -5.29 7.35 18.29
CA ASN A 526 -6.52 7.29 17.49
C ASN A 526 -7.17 5.92 17.57
N LEU A 527 -6.36 4.86 17.58
CA LEU A 527 -6.85 3.47 17.50
C LEU A 527 -7.34 2.92 18.83
N LEU A 528 -6.76 3.38 19.95
CA LEU A 528 -7.06 2.84 21.29
C LEU A 528 -7.61 3.90 22.24
N GLY A 529 -7.40 5.17 21.94
CA GLY A 529 -7.70 6.27 22.83
C GLY A 529 -6.47 6.81 23.53
N PRO A 530 -6.56 7.99 24.17
CA PRO A 530 -5.44 8.55 24.90
C PRO A 530 -5.01 7.60 26.02
N LEU A 531 -3.71 7.40 26.20
CA LEU A 531 -3.20 6.39 27.13
C LEU A 531 -3.70 6.62 28.56
N ARG A 532 -3.75 7.86 29.01
CA ARG A 532 -4.21 8.16 30.36
C ARG A 532 -5.62 7.67 30.65
N GLN A 533 -6.53 7.81 29.67
CA GLN A 533 -7.93 7.41 29.84
C GLN A 533 -8.16 5.97 29.40
N ALA A 534 -7.31 5.43 28.54
CA ALA A 534 -7.54 4.12 27.91
C ALA A 534 -6.51 3.07 28.32
N GLU A 535 -5.80 3.27 29.43
CA GLU A 535 -4.75 2.34 29.84
C GLU A 535 -5.26 0.89 29.93
N ALA A 536 -6.48 0.70 30.40
CA ALA A 536 -7.06 -0.64 30.49
C ALA A 536 -7.17 -1.30 29.11
N ALA A 537 -7.52 -0.54 28.08
CA ALA A 537 -7.59 -1.07 26.71
C ALA A 537 -6.20 -1.43 26.21
N TYR A 538 -5.20 -0.57 26.46
CA TYR A 538 -3.83 -0.89 26.06
C TYR A 538 -3.36 -2.20 26.68
N ARG A 539 -3.65 -2.41 27.98
CA ARG A 539 -3.23 -3.61 28.67
C ARG A 539 -4.00 -4.83 28.21
N CYS A 540 -5.32 -4.73 28.12
CA CYS A 540 -6.12 -5.92 27.80
C CYS A 540 -6.00 -6.32 26.33
N ARG A 541 -5.54 -5.42 25.47
CA ARG A 541 -5.32 -5.73 24.06
C ARG A 541 -3.85 -5.97 23.74
N SER A 542 -3.00 -6.05 24.75
CA SER A 542 -1.60 -6.46 24.61
C SER A 542 -1.51 -7.95 24.87
N ALA A 543 -1.43 -8.74 23.80
CA ALA A 543 -1.40 -10.20 23.95
C ALA A 543 -0.19 -10.67 24.76
N LEU A 544 0.91 -9.92 24.73
CA LEU A 544 2.10 -10.28 25.50
C LEU A 544 1.80 -10.29 27.01
N LEU A 545 0.98 -9.34 27.48
CA LEU A 545 0.58 -9.29 28.89
C LEU A 545 -0.41 -10.39 29.26
N ARG A 546 -1.00 -11.02 28.25
CA ARG A 546 -1.99 -12.10 28.42
C ARG A 546 -1.50 -13.40 27.79
N ALA A 547 -0.19 -13.53 27.58
CA ALA A 547 0.38 -14.66 26.86
C ALA A 547 0.02 -16.00 27.52
N ASP A 548 -0.14 -16.00 28.85
CA ASP A 548 -0.47 -17.21 29.58
C ASP A 548 -1.88 -17.73 29.26
N GLU A 549 -2.71 -16.97 28.57
CA GLU A 549 -4.04 -17.40 28.15
C GLU A 549 -4.03 -18.09 26.79
N ILE A 550 -2.92 -18.08 26.06
CA ILE A 550 -2.83 -18.75 24.76
C ILE A 550 -2.56 -20.23 24.98
N VAL A 551 -3.47 -21.07 24.50
CA VAL A 551 -3.35 -22.52 24.66
C VAL A 551 -3.27 -23.28 23.34
N ASP A 552 -3.59 -22.64 22.23
CA ASP A 552 -3.58 -23.26 20.91
C ASP A 552 -2.18 -23.23 20.29
N PRO A 553 -1.86 -24.19 19.44
CA PRO A 553 -0.55 -24.17 18.75
C PRO A 553 -0.32 -22.86 18.00
N LEU A 554 0.89 -22.33 18.08
CA LEU A 554 1.21 -21.02 17.52
C LEU A 554 2.63 -21.02 16.95
N ILE A 555 2.77 -20.58 15.69
CA ILE A 555 4.08 -20.39 15.08
C ILE A 555 4.30 -18.89 14.87
N LEU A 556 5.48 -18.43 15.32
CA LEU A 556 5.86 -17.01 15.34
C LEU A 556 7.08 -16.78 14.45
N PHE A 557 7.04 -15.71 13.68
CA PHE A 557 8.16 -15.28 12.82
C PHE A 557 8.48 -13.82 13.09
N HIS A 558 9.76 -13.48 13.11
CA HIS A 558 10.16 -12.09 13.30
C HIS A 558 11.52 -11.84 12.64
N GLY A 559 11.72 -10.65 12.09
CA GLY A 559 13.03 -10.22 11.62
C GLY A 559 13.87 -9.68 12.78
N ALA A 560 15.13 -10.08 12.84
CA ALA A 560 16.01 -9.65 13.93
C ALA A 560 16.26 -8.15 13.90
N ASP A 561 16.15 -7.51 12.73
CA ASP A 561 16.40 -6.08 12.55
C ASP A 561 15.13 -5.25 12.41
N ASP A 562 13.98 -5.79 12.84
CA ASP A 562 12.69 -5.12 12.70
C ASP A 562 12.68 -3.82 13.51
N ALA A 563 12.59 -2.69 12.81
CA ALA A 563 12.55 -1.36 13.44
C ALA A 563 11.13 -0.84 13.63
N VAL A 564 10.13 -1.54 13.09
CA VAL A 564 8.72 -1.15 13.21
C VAL A 564 8.10 -1.79 14.45
N VAL A 565 8.25 -3.12 14.58
CA VAL A 565 7.81 -3.86 15.76
C VAL A 565 9.03 -4.60 16.29
N PRO A 566 9.54 -4.25 17.47
CA PRO A 566 10.75 -4.92 17.99
C PRO A 566 10.55 -6.43 18.16
N PRO A 567 11.60 -7.22 17.91
CA PRO A 567 11.48 -8.69 17.99
C PRO A 567 11.08 -9.21 19.36
N GLU A 568 11.24 -8.41 20.41
CA GLU A 568 10.85 -8.77 21.76
C GLU A 568 9.36 -9.09 21.89
N HIS A 569 8.52 -8.52 21.01
CA HIS A 569 7.11 -8.86 20.97
C HIS A 569 6.91 -10.37 20.76
N SER A 570 7.65 -10.95 19.82
CA SER A 570 7.55 -12.38 19.54
C SER A 570 8.28 -13.25 20.56
N SER A 571 9.50 -12.83 20.96
CA SER A 571 10.29 -13.65 21.88
C SER A 571 9.62 -13.76 23.26
N GLY A 572 8.94 -12.70 23.69
CA GLY A 572 8.19 -12.74 24.95
C GLY A 572 7.03 -13.72 24.90
N LEU A 573 6.30 -13.74 23.78
CA LEU A 573 5.23 -14.72 23.59
C LEU A 573 5.79 -16.15 23.59
N ALA A 574 6.88 -16.35 22.85
CA ALA A 574 7.49 -17.68 22.77
C ALA A 574 7.96 -18.19 24.14
N ALA A 575 8.48 -17.29 24.97
CA ALA A 575 8.93 -17.67 26.32
C ALA A 575 7.78 -18.21 27.16
N SER A 576 6.60 -17.57 27.09
CA SER A 576 5.42 -18.05 27.80
C SER A 576 4.97 -19.41 27.29
N LEU A 577 4.93 -19.57 25.96
CA LEU A 577 4.50 -20.84 25.36
C LEU A 577 5.45 -21.98 25.74
N LYS A 578 6.75 -21.71 25.74
CA LYS A 578 7.74 -22.70 26.10
C LYS A 578 7.60 -23.13 27.57
N ARG A 579 7.46 -22.15 28.47
CA ARG A 579 7.33 -22.43 29.91
C ARG A 579 6.12 -23.29 30.20
N ARG A 580 5.03 -23.11 29.47
CA ARG A 580 3.77 -23.84 29.73
C ARG A 580 3.60 -25.08 28.86
N GLY A 581 4.56 -25.37 27.97
CA GLY A 581 4.49 -26.57 27.15
C GLY A 581 3.46 -26.50 26.02
N VAL A 582 3.07 -25.30 25.58
CA VAL A 582 2.14 -25.15 24.47
C VAL A 582 2.90 -25.41 23.15
N PRO A 583 2.35 -26.21 22.23
CA PRO A 583 3.03 -26.45 20.96
C PRO A 583 3.29 -25.14 20.22
N HIS A 584 4.52 -24.89 19.85
CA HIS A 584 4.87 -23.64 19.19
C HIS A 584 6.20 -23.77 18.46
N GLU A 585 6.44 -22.80 17.55
CA GLU A 585 7.76 -22.56 16.95
C GLU A 585 7.99 -21.07 16.97
N HIS A 586 9.25 -20.66 17.08
CA HIS A 586 9.64 -19.27 17.05
C HIS A 586 10.84 -19.15 16.11
N HIS A 587 10.66 -18.43 15.02
CA HIS A 587 11.70 -18.24 13.99
C HIS A 587 12.11 -16.78 13.95
N LEU A 588 13.37 -16.52 14.28
CA LEU A 588 13.97 -15.20 14.22
C LEU A 588 14.92 -15.17 13.03
N PHE A 589 14.65 -14.30 12.06
CA PHE A 589 15.42 -14.28 10.81
C PHE A 589 16.46 -13.16 10.84
N ASP A 590 17.73 -13.57 10.82
CA ASP A 590 18.86 -12.62 10.78
C ASP A 590 18.84 -11.85 9.47
N GLY A 591 19.11 -10.54 9.55
CA GLY A 591 19.19 -9.69 8.38
C GLY A 591 17.86 -9.30 7.78
N GLU A 592 16.75 -9.65 8.45
CA GLU A 592 15.43 -9.25 8.00
C GLU A 592 14.82 -8.25 8.96
N GLY A 593 14.00 -7.34 8.40
CA GLY A 593 13.26 -6.36 9.18
C GLY A 593 11.79 -6.73 9.28
N HIS A 594 10.93 -5.76 8.95
CA HIS A 594 9.48 -5.91 9.05
C HIS A 594 8.93 -6.48 7.74
N GLY A 595 9.37 -7.67 7.39
CA GLY A 595 9.03 -8.35 6.12
C GLY A 595 10.23 -9.16 5.65
N TRP A 596 9.99 -10.02 4.68
CA TRP A 596 11.02 -10.95 4.20
C TRP A 596 11.53 -10.48 2.83
N ARG A 597 12.83 -10.16 2.76
CA ARG A 597 13.47 -9.65 1.54
C ARG A 597 14.33 -10.69 0.84
N LYS A 598 14.89 -11.63 1.61
CA LYS A 598 15.77 -12.65 1.04
C LYS A 598 14.99 -13.85 0.56
N ASP A 599 15.38 -14.40 -0.59
CA ASP A 599 14.71 -15.59 -1.12
C ASP A 599 14.77 -16.77 -0.15
N GLU A 600 15.92 -16.97 0.50
CA GLU A 600 16.05 -18.08 1.45
C GLU A 600 15.14 -17.91 2.65
N THR A 601 14.86 -16.68 3.07
CA THR A 601 13.91 -16.42 4.15
C THR A 601 12.49 -16.77 3.72
N VAL A 602 12.11 -16.36 2.50
CA VAL A 602 10.79 -16.65 1.96
C VAL A 602 10.57 -18.17 1.91
N VAL A 603 11.55 -18.92 1.41
CA VAL A 603 11.46 -20.36 1.32
C VAL A 603 11.33 -20.99 2.71
N ALA A 604 12.16 -20.56 3.66
CA ALA A 604 12.13 -21.09 5.03
C ALA A 604 10.79 -20.80 5.72
N TYR A 605 10.25 -19.60 5.48
CA TYR A 605 8.99 -19.17 6.04
C TYR A 605 7.83 -20.08 5.62
N TYR A 606 7.68 -20.27 4.31
CA TYR A 606 6.58 -21.10 3.80
C TYR A 606 6.77 -22.57 4.17
N ALA A 607 8.00 -23.06 4.14
CA ALA A 607 8.27 -24.45 4.52
C ALA A 607 7.93 -24.71 5.99
N ALA A 608 8.25 -23.76 6.87
CA ALA A 608 7.96 -23.90 8.29
C ALA A 608 6.45 -23.89 8.54
N ILE A 609 5.71 -23.02 7.86
CA ILE A 609 4.25 -22.96 8.01
C ILE A 609 3.63 -24.29 7.55
N GLU A 610 4.02 -24.77 6.39
CA GLU A 610 3.47 -26.03 5.85
C GLU A 610 3.69 -27.18 6.81
N ARG A 611 4.90 -27.32 7.33
CA ARG A 611 5.23 -28.37 8.28
C ARG A 611 4.41 -28.26 9.57
N PHE A 612 4.31 -27.04 10.10
CA PHE A 612 3.60 -26.79 11.36
C PHE A 612 2.10 -27.09 11.21
N LEU A 613 1.50 -26.64 10.11
CA LEU A 613 0.06 -26.90 9.90
C LEU A 613 -0.21 -28.38 9.64
N ARG A 614 0.68 -29.06 8.93
CA ARG A 614 0.53 -30.50 8.72
C ARG A 614 0.55 -31.26 10.05
N GLU A 615 1.33 -30.80 10.99
CA GLU A 615 1.42 -31.43 12.32
C GLU A 615 0.19 -31.18 13.19
N HIS A 616 -0.50 -30.05 13.01
CA HIS A 616 -1.54 -29.63 13.95
C HIS A 616 -2.96 -29.62 13.36
N LEU A 617 -3.13 -29.92 12.09
CA LEU A 617 -4.44 -30.06 11.44
C LEU A 617 -4.74 -31.54 11.18
#